data_e9ea8905f7cf84692dd6fe71dcf37413
#
_entry.id   e9ea8905f7cf84692dd6fe71dcf37413
#
_cell.length_a   1.000
_cell.length_b   1.000
_cell.length_c   1.000
_cell.angle_alpha   90.00
_cell.angle_beta   90.00
_cell.angle_gamma   90.00
#
_symmetry.space_group_name_H-M   'P 1'
#
loop_
_entity.id
_entity.type
_entity.pdbx_description
1 polymer ?
#
loop_
_entity_poly.entity_id
_entity_poly.type
_entity_poly.pdbx_seq_one_letter_code
_entity_poly.pdbx_strand_id
1 'polypeptide(L)' 'MRLLVFFDLPTKGPQDKRAYTLFRRFLKKDGYDMIQFSVYGRITNGIDGLNKHLKRLKDNLPPEGSVRCL' A
#
# COMPACT_ATOMS: atom_id res chain seq x y z
N MET A 1 -13.09 10.91 -0.62
CA MET A 1 -13.03 9.60 -1.26
C MET A 1 -12.20 8.64 -0.40
N ARG A 2 -12.47 7.36 -0.50
CA ARG A 2 -11.72 6.34 0.25
C ARG A 2 -10.85 5.54 -0.72
N LEU A 3 -9.60 5.34 -0.36
CA LEU A 3 -8.68 4.50 -1.11
C LEU A 3 -8.36 3.27 -0.29
N LEU A 4 -8.64 2.10 -0.84
CA LEU A 4 -8.34 0.81 -0.22
C LEU A 4 -7.20 0.14 -0.99
N VAL A 5 -6.25 -0.40 -0.26
CA VAL A 5 -5.10 -1.10 -0.83
C VAL A 5 -5.11 -2.54 -0.33
N PHE A 6 -5.22 -3.47 -1.27
CA PHE A 6 -5.15 -4.91 -1.00
C PHE A 6 -3.85 -5.42 -1.59
N PHE A 7 -3.09 -6.16 -0.83
CA PHE A 7 -1.82 -6.66 -1.35
C PHE A 7 -1.57 -8.10 -0.90
N ASP A 8 -0.92 -8.83 -1.80
CA ASP A 8 -0.52 -10.21 -1.57
C ASP A 8 0.95 -10.29 -1.99
N LEU A 9 1.83 -10.33 -1.00
CA LEU A 9 3.27 -10.31 -1.21
C LEU A 9 3.88 -11.63 -0.77
N PRO A 10 4.90 -12.14 -1.49
CA PRO A 10 5.59 -13.34 -1.07
C PRO A 10 6.34 -13.10 0.25
N THR A 11 6.41 -14.12 1.09
CA THR A 11 7.09 -14.05 2.38
C THR A 11 8.04 -15.23 2.59
N LYS A 12 8.61 -15.77 1.51
CA LYS A 12 9.39 -17.01 1.57
C LYS A 12 10.83 -16.81 2.04
N GLY A 13 11.42 -15.65 1.80
CA GLY A 13 12.80 -15.39 2.14
C GLY A 13 13.01 -14.07 2.85
N PRO A 14 14.25 -13.80 3.31
CA PRO A 14 14.55 -12.54 4.01
C PRO A 14 14.26 -11.30 3.17
N GLN A 15 14.54 -11.37 1.86
CA GLN A 15 14.28 -10.24 0.95
C GLN A 15 12.79 -9.95 0.82
N ASP A 16 11.97 -11.00 0.74
CA ASP A 16 10.53 -10.86 0.65
C ASP A 16 9.96 -10.25 1.91
N LYS A 17 10.42 -10.70 3.07
CA LYS A 17 10.00 -10.15 4.36
C LYS A 17 10.39 -8.68 4.49
N ARG A 18 11.56 -8.32 4.00
CA ARG A 18 12.03 -6.93 4.02
C ARG A 18 11.17 -6.05 3.12
N ALA A 19 10.85 -6.54 1.91
CA ALA A 19 9.98 -5.81 0.99
C ALA A 19 8.60 -5.59 1.60
N TYR A 20 8.03 -6.60 2.24
CA TYR A 20 6.76 -6.50 2.94
C TYR A 20 6.81 -5.44 4.03
N THR A 21 7.85 -5.47 4.87
CA THR A 21 8.02 -4.52 5.96
C THR A 21 8.16 -3.09 5.45
N LEU A 22 8.93 -2.88 4.39
CA LEU A 22 9.13 -1.56 3.80
C LEU A 22 7.84 -1.01 3.20
N PHE A 23 7.09 -1.85 2.49
CA PHE A 23 5.81 -1.44 1.92
C PHE A 23 4.80 -1.07 3.00
N ARG A 24 4.72 -1.87 4.04
CA ARG A 24 3.84 -1.61 5.17
C ARG A 24 4.20 -0.31 5.89
N ARG A 25 5.50 -0.05 6.07
CA ARG A 25 5.97 1.22 6.65
C ARG A 25 5.58 2.41 5.78
N PHE A 26 5.73 2.26 4.46
CA PHE A 26 5.31 3.30 3.53
C PHE A 26 3.83 3.61 3.68
N LEU A 27 2.98 2.58 3.71
CA LEU A 27 1.55 2.78 3.86
C LEU A 27 1.21 3.53 5.14
N LYS A 28 1.79 3.14 6.25
CA LYS A 28 1.56 3.83 7.53
C LYS A 28 2.05 5.27 7.50
N LYS A 29 3.22 5.51 6.93
CA LYS A 29 3.79 6.85 6.82
C LYS A 29 2.96 7.74 5.92
N ASP A 30 2.35 7.19 4.88
CA ASP A 30 1.50 7.94 3.95
C ASP A 30 0.05 8.08 4.46
N GLY A 31 -0.22 7.71 5.69
CA GLY A 31 -1.49 7.96 6.34
C GLY A 31 -2.53 6.86 6.20
N TYR A 32 -2.15 5.67 5.79
CA TYR A 32 -3.06 4.54 5.71
C TYR A 32 -3.24 3.89 7.09
N ASP A 33 -4.45 3.42 7.35
CA ASP A 33 -4.76 2.63 8.53
C ASP A 33 -4.93 1.17 8.14
N MET A 34 -4.45 0.27 8.98
CA MET A 34 -4.65 -1.16 8.77
C MET A 34 -6.11 -1.52 9.11
N ILE A 35 -6.83 -2.02 8.12
CA ILE A 35 -8.21 -2.48 8.29
C ILE A 35 -8.23 -3.96 8.63
N GLN A 36 -7.47 -4.73 7.88
CA GLN A 36 -7.24 -6.15 8.11
C GLN A 36 -5.80 -6.47 7.69
N PHE A 37 -5.36 -7.67 7.95
CA PHE A 37 -4.06 -8.12 7.49
C PHE A 37 -4.00 -8.00 5.96
N SER A 38 -3.01 -7.28 5.47
CA SER A 38 -2.83 -7.00 4.03
C SER A 38 -3.92 -6.14 3.40
N VAL A 39 -4.72 -5.43 4.21
CA VAL A 39 -5.71 -4.47 3.71
C VAL A 39 -5.54 -3.16 4.47
N TYR A 40 -5.19 -2.12 3.74
CA TYR A 40 -4.99 -0.78 4.30
C TYR A 40 -5.90 0.21 3.60
N GLY A 41 -6.30 1.25 4.29
CA GLY A 41 -7.17 2.27 3.72
C GLY A 41 -6.89 3.64 4.26
N ARG A 42 -7.25 4.65 3.47
CA ARG A 42 -7.19 6.04 3.87
C ARG A 42 -8.29 6.84 3.19
N ILE A 43 -8.60 7.99 3.76
CA ILE A 43 -9.50 8.95 3.13
C ILE A 43 -8.65 9.95 2.36
N THR A 44 -9.08 10.29 1.15
CA THR A 44 -8.41 11.28 0.30
C THR A 44 -9.35 12.44 0.03
N ASN A 45 -8.79 13.62 -0.23
CA ASN A 45 -9.55 14.83 -0.55
C ASN A 45 -9.79 14.92 -2.06
N GLY A 46 -10.95 14.43 -2.50
CA GLY A 46 -11.35 14.51 -3.90
C GLY A 46 -10.47 13.69 -4.83
N ILE A 47 -10.66 13.91 -6.13
CA ILE A 47 -9.94 13.19 -7.18
C ILE A 47 -8.46 13.55 -7.20
N ASP A 48 -8.13 14.82 -6.97
CA ASP A 48 -6.73 15.25 -6.96
C ASP A 48 -5.95 14.57 -5.84
N GLY A 49 -6.53 14.49 -4.65
CA GLY A 49 -5.92 13.77 -3.53
C GLY A 49 -5.79 12.29 -3.82
N LEU A 50 -6.81 11.69 -4.42
CA LEU A 50 -6.78 10.29 -4.82
C LEU A 50 -5.64 10.02 -5.80
N ASN A 51 -5.51 10.83 -6.84
CA ASN A 51 -4.47 10.66 -7.86
C ASN A 51 -3.07 10.84 -7.27
N LYS A 52 -2.92 11.78 -6.36
CA LYS A 52 -1.64 12.00 -5.66
C LYS A 52 -1.20 10.76 -4.89
N HIS A 53 -2.11 10.16 -4.14
CA HIS A 53 -1.78 8.98 -3.35
C HIS A 53 -1.61 7.74 -4.21
N LEU A 54 -2.36 7.62 -5.30
CA LEU A 54 -2.16 6.53 -6.25
C LEU A 54 -0.76 6.60 -6.89
N LYS A 55 -0.31 7.79 -7.23
CA LYS A 55 1.03 7.98 -7.78
C LYS A 55 2.11 7.60 -6.77
N ARG A 56 1.98 8.05 -5.52
CA ARG A 56 2.90 7.69 -4.46
C ARG A 56 2.95 6.18 -4.23
N LEU A 57 1.79 5.54 -4.25
CA LEU A 57 1.69 4.10 -4.10
C LEU A 57 2.42 3.39 -5.24
N LYS A 58 2.19 3.84 -6.47
CA LYS A 58 2.83 3.28 -7.66
C LYS A 58 4.36 3.39 -7.59
N ASP A 59 4.85 4.53 -7.10
CA ASP A 59 6.30 4.77 -6.99
C ASP A 59 6.95 3.95 -5.87
N ASN A 60 6.17 3.36 -4.98
CA ASN A 60 6.66 2.61 -3.83
C ASN A 60 6.19 1.16 -3.82
N LEU A 61 5.74 0.63 -4.95
CA LEU A 61 5.31 -0.75 -5.04
C LEU A 61 6.48 -1.71 -4.78
N PRO A 62 6.21 -2.85 -4.11
CA PRO A 62 7.23 -3.88 -3.95
C PRO A 62 7.59 -4.51 -5.30
N PRO A 63 8.78 -5.10 -5.42
CA PRO A 63 9.24 -5.68 -6.69
C PRO A 63 8.45 -6.92 -7.11
N GLU A 64 7.86 -7.63 -6.17
CA GLU A 64 7.09 -8.84 -6.45
C GLU A 64 5.78 -8.84 -5.68
N GLY A 65 4.82 -9.63 -6.14
CA GLY A 65 3.52 -9.74 -5.53
C GLY A 65 2.45 -8.96 -6.26
N SER A 66 1.24 -8.97 -5.70
CA SER A 66 0.08 -8.30 -6.27
C SER A 66 -0.39 -7.18 -5.35
N VAL A 67 -0.65 -6.02 -5.93
CA VAL A 67 -1.23 -4.88 -5.20
C VAL A 67 -2.45 -4.39 -5.99
N ARG A 68 -3.58 -4.28 -5.30
CA ARG A 68 -4.83 -3.80 -5.90
C ARG A 68 -5.33 -2.59 -5.13
N CYS A 69 -5.88 -1.64 -5.86
CA CYS A 69 -6.46 -0.43 -5.27
C CYS A 69 -7.93 -0.29 -5.68
N LEU A 70 -8.73 0.09 -4.72
CA LEU A 70 -10.15 0.38 -4.94
C LEU A 70 -10.51 1.77 -4.42
#